data_5c87051d606833c8e54bef4d230f9937
#
_entry.id   5c87051d606833c8e54bef4d230f9937
#
_cell.length_a   1.000
_cell.length_b   1.000
_cell.length_c   1.000
_cell.angle_alpha   90.00
_cell.angle_beta   90.00
_cell.angle_gamma   90.00
#
_symmetry.space_group_name_H-M   'P 1'
#
loop_
_entity.id
_entity.type
_entity.pdbx_description
1 polymer ?
#
loop_
_entity_poly.entity_id
_entity_poly.type
_entity_poly.pdbx_seq_one_letter_code
_entity_poly.pdbx_strand_id
1 'polypeptide(L)'
;YFQNSCEWQRRIRKFCFEAVRRCKNIAGYDFLGPIDTHWHTFGYDVGMMNEFYELKSGETVRNVQMYNAPTVLLNDLGTKTNFVPGERLACKILVSHYARKDLVCAELIIRIRIEGKVVIRQSVTVDRIRNGEVSDICHFSCKLPTVQKPVQMKMSVTLDGDEVFTENEWELYLFPTAQPIDPGEITVSYGMQIQELIGLLRDGRKVLLLG
;
A
#
# COMPACT_ATOMS: atom_id res chain seq x y z
N TYR A 1 -17.55 -11.75 -5.86
CA TYR A 1 -17.64 -10.87 -4.68
C TYR A 1 -16.77 -11.39 -3.54
N PHE A 2 -16.93 -12.64 -3.07
CA PHE A 2 -16.19 -13.20 -1.92
C PHE A 2 -14.68 -13.05 -2.04
N GLN A 3 -14.07 -13.46 -3.15
CA GLN A 3 -12.63 -13.32 -3.38
C GLN A 3 -12.14 -11.87 -3.30
N ASN A 4 -12.89 -10.95 -3.90
CA ASN A 4 -12.55 -9.51 -3.84
C ASN A 4 -12.68 -8.96 -2.42
N SER A 5 -13.66 -9.43 -1.64
CA SER A 5 -13.81 -9.07 -0.24
C SER A 5 -12.64 -9.56 0.60
N CYS A 6 -12.20 -10.81 0.42
CA CYS A 6 -11.02 -11.36 1.08
C CYS A 6 -9.76 -10.56 0.73
N GLU A 7 -9.56 -10.23 -0.55
CA GLU A 7 -8.44 -9.41 -1.01
C GLU A 7 -8.45 -8.02 -0.37
N TRP A 8 -9.63 -7.40 -0.29
CA TRP A 8 -9.78 -6.09 0.34
C TRP A 8 -9.48 -6.13 1.84
N GLN A 9 -10.00 -7.13 2.56
CA GLN A 9 -9.68 -7.35 3.97
C GLN A 9 -8.18 -7.51 4.19
N ARG A 10 -7.50 -8.31 3.36
CA ARG A 10 -6.07 -8.53 3.43
C ARG A 10 -5.28 -7.22 3.26
N ARG A 11 -5.67 -6.38 2.29
CA ARG A 11 -5.03 -5.07 2.04
C ARG A 11 -5.22 -4.11 3.20
N ILE A 12 -6.45 -4.01 3.73
CA ILE A 12 -6.75 -3.16 4.90
C ILE A 12 -5.98 -3.65 6.11
N ARG A 13 -5.97 -4.95 6.38
CA ARG A 13 -5.24 -5.54 7.50
C ARG A 13 -3.76 -5.20 7.42
N LYS A 14 -3.12 -5.45 6.28
CA LYS A 14 -1.72 -5.09 6.04
C LYS A 14 -1.48 -3.60 6.31
N PHE A 15 -2.30 -2.72 5.76
CA PHE A 15 -2.18 -1.28 5.96
C PHE A 15 -2.29 -0.89 7.44
N CYS A 16 -3.25 -1.44 8.18
CA CYS A 16 -3.43 -1.16 9.61
C CYS A 16 -2.22 -1.63 10.43
N PHE A 17 -1.73 -2.84 10.21
CA PHE A 17 -0.56 -3.35 10.91
C PHE A 17 0.68 -2.51 10.61
N GLU A 18 0.93 -2.17 9.36
CA GLU A 18 2.05 -1.31 8.98
C GLU A 18 1.94 0.09 9.59
N ALA A 19 0.72 0.65 9.67
CA ALA A 19 0.50 1.95 10.32
C ALA A 19 0.85 1.91 11.80
N VAL A 20 0.41 0.88 12.51
CA VAL A 20 0.75 0.68 13.93
C VAL A 20 2.26 0.48 14.11
N ARG A 21 2.87 -0.36 13.29
CA ARG A 21 4.31 -0.67 13.37
C ARG A 21 5.23 0.49 13.00
N ARG A 22 4.74 1.49 12.25
CA ARG A 22 5.49 2.74 12.02
C ARG A 22 5.53 3.66 13.24
N CYS A 23 4.61 3.49 14.18
CA CYS A 23 4.53 4.35 15.37
C CYS A 23 5.60 3.99 16.38
N LYS A 24 6.66 4.81 16.46
CA LYS A 24 7.80 4.60 17.38
C LYS A 24 7.41 4.59 18.87
N ASN A 25 6.25 5.14 19.22
CA ASN A 25 5.76 5.24 20.59
C ASN A 25 4.82 4.09 21.01
N ILE A 26 4.57 3.11 20.12
CA ILE A 26 3.74 1.95 20.42
C ILE A 26 4.66 0.77 20.74
N ALA A 27 4.55 0.24 21.95
CA ALA A 27 5.37 -0.87 22.42
C ALA A 27 4.91 -2.24 21.88
N GLY A 28 3.69 -2.35 21.39
CA GLY A 28 3.14 -3.59 20.87
C GLY A 28 1.67 -3.43 20.51
N TYR A 29 1.07 -4.50 20.00
CA TYR A 29 -0.35 -4.57 19.67
C TYR A 29 -0.87 -5.98 19.91
N ASP A 30 -2.15 -6.08 20.12
CA ASP A 30 -2.89 -7.34 20.16
C ASP A 30 -3.73 -7.49 18.89
N PHE A 31 -3.69 -8.66 18.29
CA PHE A 31 -4.49 -8.99 17.12
C PHE A 31 -5.66 -9.90 17.52
N LEU A 32 -6.79 -9.26 17.78
CA LEU A 32 -8.03 -9.94 18.09
C LEU A 32 -8.71 -10.43 16.80
N GLY A 33 -9.19 -11.67 16.79
CA GLY A 33 -9.99 -12.23 15.71
C GLY A 33 -9.21 -12.67 14.46
N PRO A 34 -8.13 -13.48 14.59
CA PRO A 34 -7.49 -14.08 13.42
C PRO A 34 -8.38 -15.13 12.71
N ILE A 35 -9.41 -15.60 13.40
CA ILE A 35 -10.38 -16.60 12.94
C ILE A 35 -11.77 -15.96 12.94
N ASP A 36 -12.56 -16.25 11.92
CA ASP A 36 -13.97 -15.86 11.89
C ASP A 36 -14.72 -16.50 13.04
N THR A 37 -15.62 -15.75 13.65
CA THR A 37 -16.51 -16.27 14.68
C THR A 37 -17.96 -15.92 14.34
N HIS A 38 -18.84 -16.89 14.39
CA HIS A 38 -20.27 -16.74 14.19
C HIS A 38 -21.06 -16.62 15.52
N TRP A 39 -20.32 -16.62 16.64
CA TRP A 39 -20.91 -16.55 18.00
C TRP A 39 -21.47 -15.17 18.36
N HIS A 40 -21.06 -14.14 17.66
CA HIS A 40 -21.55 -12.79 17.90
C HIS A 40 -22.76 -12.50 17.01
N THR A 41 -23.68 -11.69 17.54
CA THR A 41 -24.95 -11.33 16.85
C THR A 41 -24.76 -10.79 15.43
N PHE A 42 -23.63 -10.16 15.17
CA PHE A 42 -23.29 -9.58 13.86
C PHE A 42 -22.20 -10.35 13.10
N GLY A 43 -21.71 -11.46 13.65
CA GLY A 43 -20.56 -12.19 13.12
C GLY A 43 -19.27 -11.38 13.16
N TYR A 44 -18.13 -12.07 13.21
CA TYR A 44 -16.80 -11.50 13.00
C TYR A 44 -16.15 -12.25 11.85
N ASP A 45 -16.42 -11.81 10.63
CA ASP A 45 -15.94 -12.42 9.39
C ASP A 45 -14.74 -11.66 8.78
N VAL A 46 -13.95 -10.99 9.66
CA VAL A 46 -12.74 -10.25 9.29
C VAL A 46 -11.45 -11.02 9.51
N GLY A 47 -11.54 -12.27 9.94
CA GLY A 47 -10.40 -13.16 10.18
C GLY A 47 -9.61 -13.49 8.92
N MET A 48 -8.39 -14.01 9.10
CA MET A 48 -7.57 -14.61 8.05
C MET A 48 -8.02 -16.04 7.74
N MET A 49 -8.64 -16.66 8.71
CA MET A 49 -9.17 -18.03 8.64
C MET A 49 -10.68 -18.01 8.86
N ASN A 50 -11.35 -18.98 8.28
CA ASN A 50 -12.74 -19.24 8.59
C ASN A 50 -12.88 -19.98 9.95
N GLU A 51 -14.09 -20.25 10.39
CA GLU A 51 -14.42 -20.95 11.63
C GLU A 51 -13.93 -22.40 11.68
N PHE A 52 -13.51 -22.97 10.55
CA PHE A 52 -12.93 -24.30 10.44
C PHE A 52 -11.40 -24.29 10.42
N TYR A 53 -10.76 -23.14 10.70
CA TYR A 53 -9.30 -22.94 10.67
C TYR A 53 -8.69 -23.06 9.26
N GLU A 54 -9.48 -22.89 8.21
CA GLU A 54 -9.00 -22.84 6.83
C GLU A 54 -8.66 -21.41 6.44
N LEU A 55 -7.52 -21.23 5.77
CA LEU A 55 -7.13 -19.92 5.26
C LEU A 55 -8.13 -19.42 4.21
N LYS A 56 -8.55 -18.18 4.34
CA LYS A 56 -9.37 -17.51 3.33
C LYS A 56 -8.61 -17.32 2.02
N SER A 57 -9.36 -17.12 0.95
CA SER A 57 -8.80 -16.93 -0.39
C SER A 57 -7.72 -15.86 -0.42
N GLY A 58 -6.54 -16.20 -0.94
CA GLY A 58 -5.39 -15.30 -1.08
C GLY A 58 -4.55 -15.11 0.20
N GLU A 59 -4.94 -15.65 1.34
CA GLU A 59 -4.10 -15.63 2.53
C GLU A 59 -2.98 -16.68 2.43
N THR A 60 -1.78 -16.27 2.79
CA THR A 60 -0.61 -17.14 2.85
C THR A 60 0.28 -16.72 4.01
N VAL A 61 1.13 -17.64 4.49
CA VAL A 61 2.14 -17.33 5.50
C VAL A 61 3.01 -16.15 5.05
N ARG A 62 3.45 -16.14 3.78
CA ARG A 62 4.25 -15.07 3.20
C ARG A 62 3.56 -13.71 3.31
N ASN A 63 2.26 -13.65 2.96
CA ASN A 63 1.50 -12.39 3.03
C ASN A 63 1.44 -11.84 4.46
N VAL A 64 1.23 -12.73 5.43
CA VAL A 64 1.17 -12.34 6.86
C VAL A 64 2.54 -11.90 7.36
N GLN A 65 3.61 -12.56 6.97
CA GLN A 65 4.98 -12.21 7.36
C GLN A 65 5.41 -10.83 6.88
N MET A 66 4.87 -10.33 5.77
CA MET A 66 5.16 -8.97 5.28
C MET A 66 4.77 -7.85 6.27
N TYR A 67 3.82 -8.10 7.16
CA TYR A 67 3.35 -7.10 8.13
C TYR A 67 3.34 -7.58 9.58
N ASN A 68 3.39 -8.88 9.82
CA ASN A 68 3.32 -9.47 11.16
C ASN A 68 4.41 -10.52 11.37
N ALA A 69 5.65 -10.06 11.36
CA ALA A 69 6.87 -10.83 11.65
C ALA A 69 7.73 -10.08 12.67
N PRO A 70 8.73 -10.71 13.30
CA PRO A 70 9.66 -10.03 14.20
C PRO A 70 10.38 -8.85 13.52
N THR A 71 10.67 -8.97 12.23
CA THR A 71 11.28 -7.91 11.43
C THR A 71 10.38 -7.59 10.24
N VAL A 72 9.93 -6.35 10.13
CA VAL A 72 9.03 -5.89 9.06
C VAL A 72 9.58 -4.65 8.40
N LEU A 73 9.61 -4.67 7.07
CA LEU A 73 9.94 -3.52 6.23
C LEU A 73 8.72 -2.63 6.05
N LEU A 74 8.90 -1.33 6.13
CA LEU A 74 7.85 -0.33 6.07
C LEU A 74 8.24 0.81 5.14
N ASN A 75 7.26 1.57 4.67
CA ASN A 75 7.46 2.85 3.99
C ASN A 75 6.56 3.94 4.60
N ASP A 76 6.83 5.20 4.27
CA ASP A 76 6.04 6.35 4.73
C ASP A 76 5.16 6.99 3.64
N LEU A 77 4.87 6.29 2.56
CA LEU A 77 3.96 6.75 1.49
C LEU A 77 2.53 7.01 2.00
N GLY A 78 2.16 6.39 3.10
CA GLY A 78 0.82 6.50 3.66
C GLY A 78 -0.24 5.94 2.69
N THR A 79 -1.21 6.77 2.31
CA THR A 79 -2.28 6.41 1.37
C THR A 79 -1.95 6.78 -0.09
N LYS A 80 -0.78 7.38 -0.36
CA LYS A 80 -0.40 7.76 -1.72
C LYS A 80 0.01 6.54 -2.53
N THR A 81 -0.87 6.12 -3.41
CA THR A 81 -0.65 4.98 -4.30
C THR A 81 -0.64 5.34 -5.78
N ASN A 82 -1.15 6.52 -6.14
CA ASN A 82 -1.33 6.98 -7.53
C ASN A 82 -0.29 8.03 -7.89
N PHE A 83 0.29 7.89 -9.06
CA PHE A 83 1.35 8.74 -9.59
C PHE A 83 1.10 9.10 -11.06
N VAL A 84 1.72 10.18 -11.52
CA VAL A 84 1.73 10.60 -12.93
C VAL A 84 3.16 10.65 -13.50
N PRO A 85 3.36 10.62 -14.83
CA PRO A 85 4.67 10.64 -15.45
C PRO A 85 5.48 11.87 -15.05
N GLY A 86 6.76 11.65 -14.79
CA GLY A 86 7.67 12.73 -14.37
C GLY A 86 7.60 13.09 -12.90
N GLU A 87 6.59 12.60 -12.18
CA GLU A 87 6.52 12.71 -10.74
C GLU A 87 7.63 11.90 -10.08
N ARG A 88 8.09 12.35 -8.91
CA ARG A 88 9.04 11.61 -8.10
C ARG A 88 8.31 10.71 -7.11
N LEU A 89 8.57 9.43 -7.20
CA LEU A 89 8.26 8.52 -6.12
C LEU A 89 9.34 8.68 -5.06
N ALA A 90 8.98 9.28 -3.93
CA ALA A 90 9.90 9.52 -2.82
C ALA A 90 9.29 9.04 -1.51
N CYS A 91 10.03 8.22 -0.77
CA CYS A 91 9.63 7.73 0.55
C CYS A 91 10.84 7.36 1.40
N LYS A 92 10.62 7.28 2.70
CA LYS A 92 11.53 6.61 3.63
C LYS A 92 11.25 5.13 3.64
N ILE A 93 12.30 4.34 3.72
CA ILE A 93 12.22 2.93 4.06
C ILE A 93 12.63 2.77 5.52
N LEU A 94 11.72 2.17 6.29
CA LEU A 94 11.90 1.93 7.71
C LEU A 94 11.92 0.43 7.96
N VAL A 95 12.50 0.05 9.10
CA VAL A 95 12.46 -1.33 9.61
C VAL A 95 11.93 -1.31 11.04
N SER A 96 10.87 -2.05 11.28
CA SER A 96 10.38 -2.37 12.62
C SER A 96 10.99 -3.70 13.04
N HIS A 97 11.95 -3.67 13.97
CA HIS A 97 12.74 -4.83 14.36
C HIS A 97 12.56 -5.18 15.84
N TYR A 98 11.82 -6.24 16.10
CA TYR A 98 11.50 -6.76 17.43
C TYR A 98 11.81 -8.26 17.46
N ALA A 99 13.08 -8.62 17.19
CA ALA A 99 13.59 -9.97 17.22
C ALA A 99 14.30 -10.28 18.54
N ARG A 100 15.25 -11.21 18.55
CA ARG A 100 15.99 -11.57 19.76
C ARG A 100 17.26 -10.75 19.97
N LYS A 101 17.84 -10.22 18.89
CA LYS A 101 19.11 -9.48 18.88
C LYS A 101 19.11 -8.43 17.75
N ASP A 102 20.05 -7.51 17.80
CA ASP A 102 20.28 -6.58 16.71
C ASP A 102 20.59 -7.34 15.41
N LEU A 103 20.17 -6.77 14.30
CA LEU A 103 20.56 -7.21 12.97
C LEU A 103 21.79 -6.41 12.54
N VAL A 104 22.82 -7.10 12.10
CA VAL A 104 24.07 -6.49 11.61
C VAL A 104 24.38 -6.98 10.20
N CYS A 105 25.10 -6.16 9.43
CA CYS A 105 25.59 -6.50 8.10
C CYS A 105 24.51 -7.03 7.14
N ALA A 106 23.48 -6.24 6.89
CA ALA A 106 22.42 -6.61 5.98
C ALA A 106 22.46 -5.79 4.67
N GLU A 107 21.94 -6.35 3.61
CA GLU A 107 21.68 -5.65 2.34
C GLU A 107 20.19 -5.38 2.18
N LEU A 108 19.82 -4.11 2.00
CA LEU A 108 18.48 -3.70 1.64
C LEU A 108 18.41 -3.46 0.14
N ILE A 109 17.48 -4.11 -0.54
CA ILE A 109 17.29 -3.93 -1.97
C ILE A 109 15.86 -3.45 -2.25
N ILE A 110 15.75 -2.31 -2.93
CA ILE A 110 14.48 -1.71 -3.38
C ILE A 110 14.35 -1.94 -4.87
N ARG A 111 13.19 -2.41 -5.31
CA ARG A 111 12.88 -2.63 -6.73
C ARG A 111 11.52 -2.03 -7.07
N ILE A 112 11.45 -1.32 -8.19
CA ILE A 112 10.19 -0.96 -8.82
C ILE A 112 10.01 -1.81 -10.06
N ARG A 113 8.87 -2.48 -10.14
CA ARG A 113 8.48 -3.28 -11.31
C ARG A 113 7.28 -2.65 -11.99
N ILE A 114 7.30 -2.67 -13.32
CA ILE A 114 6.17 -2.31 -14.17
C ILE A 114 5.96 -3.48 -15.12
N GLU A 115 4.74 -3.99 -15.22
CA GLU A 115 4.40 -5.15 -16.06
C GLU A 115 5.38 -6.33 -15.83
N GLY A 116 5.76 -6.58 -14.58
CA GLY A 116 6.68 -7.65 -14.17
C GLY A 116 8.17 -7.37 -14.37
N LYS A 117 8.55 -6.34 -15.14
CA LYS A 117 9.95 -5.99 -15.40
C LYS A 117 10.47 -5.03 -14.33
N VAL A 118 11.69 -5.27 -13.84
CA VAL A 118 12.37 -4.34 -12.93
C VAL A 118 12.85 -3.14 -13.75
N VAL A 119 12.28 -1.97 -13.46
CA VAL A 119 12.65 -0.69 -14.10
C VAL A 119 13.60 0.13 -13.24
N ILE A 120 13.57 -0.07 -11.92
CA ILE A 120 14.45 0.61 -10.98
C ILE A 120 14.90 -0.42 -9.93
N ARG A 121 16.21 -0.38 -9.62
CA ARG A 121 16.81 -1.15 -8.53
C ARG A 121 17.81 -0.26 -7.79
N GLN A 122 17.72 -0.26 -6.47
CA GLN A 122 18.68 0.38 -5.59
C GLN A 122 19.03 -0.60 -4.47
N SER A 123 20.31 -0.68 -4.09
CA SER A 123 20.75 -1.40 -2.90
C SER A 123 21.42 -0.46 -1.92
N VAL A 124 21.31 -0.80 -0.65
CA VAL A 124 21.88 -0.05 0.48
C VAL A 124 22.45 -1.05 1.48
N THR A 125 23.71 -0.89 1.85
CA THR A 125 24.29 -1.66 2.96
C THR A 125 23.79 -1.08 4.27
N VAL A 126 23.38 -1.95 5.17
CA VAL A 126 22.87 -1.59 6.49
C VAL A 126 23.78 -2.22 7.54
N ASP A 127 24.56 -1.38 8.21
CA ASP A 127 25.55 -1.85 9.19
C ASP A 127 24.88 -2.47 10.42
N ARG A 128 23.85 -1.83 10.94
CA ARG A 128 23.16 -2.26 12.16
C ARG A 128 21.73 -1.76 12.23
N ILE A 129 20.80 -2.62 12.64
CA ILE A 129 19.44 -2.29 13.06
C ILE A 129 19.28 -2.77 14.50
N ARG A 130 18.93 -1.86 15.39
CA ARG A 130 18.75 -2.19 16.81
C ARG A 130 17.48 -2.97 17.03
N ASN A 131 17.55 -3.92 17.93
CA ASN A 131 16.37 -4.63 18.42
C ASN A 131 15.51 -3.74 19.31
N GLY A 132 14.18 -3.90 19.21
CA GLY A 132 13.20 -3.18 20.02
C GLY A 132 12.85 -1.78 19.54
N GLU A 133 13.18 -1.43 18.28
CA GLU A 133 12.87 -0.11 17.73
C GLU A 133 12.43 -0.12 16.27
N VAL A 134 11.93 1.03 15.84
CA VAL A 134 11.66 1.34 14.42
C VAL A 134 12.75 2.29 13.94
N SER A 135 13.57 1.81 13.01
CA SER A 135 14.71 2.54 12.46
C SER A 135 14.42 3.06 11.05
N ASP A 136 14.79 4.30 10.77
CA ASP A 136 14.81 4.86 9.42
C ASP A 136 16.09 4.37 8.72
N ILE A 137 15.98 3.60 7.64
CA ILE A 137 17.13 2.98 6.97
C ILE A 137 17.66 3.86 5.84
N CYS A 138 16.79 4.26 4.93
CA CYS A 138 17.19 5.12 3.82
C CYS A 138 16.03 5.95 3.28
N HIS A 139 16.40 6.99 2.53
CA HIS A 139 15.48 7.75 1.69
C HIS A 139 15.58 7.22 0.26
N PHE A 140 14.47 6.66 -0.22
CA PHE A 140 14.34 6.24 -1.60
C PHE A 140 13.71 7.35 -2.43
N SER A 141 14.25 7.63 -3.61
CA SER A 141 13.66 8.58 -4.53
C SER A 141 14.01 8.23 -5.97
N CYS A 142 13.00 8.15 -6.82
CA CYS A 142 13.19 7.92 -8.23
C CYS A 142 12.21 8.75 -9.07
N LYS A 143 12.60 9.07 -10.31
CA LYS A 143 11.72 9.66 -11.32
C LYS A 143 10.97 8.54 -12.01
N LEU A 144 9.65 8.67 -12.10
CA LEU A 144 8.82 7.69 -12.77
C LEU A 144 8.87 7.85 -14.30
N PRO A 145 8.80 6.73 -15.06
CA PRO A 145 8.81 6.76 -16.52
C PRO A 145 7.50 7.31 -17.08
N THR A 146 7.54 7.66 -18.37
CA THR A 146 6.33 7.98 -19.12
C THR A 146 5.62 6.70 -19.54
N VAL A 147 4.28 6.68 -19.40
CA VAL A 147 3.42 5.58 -19.83
C VAL A 147 2.31 6.10 -20.73
N GLN A 148 1.83 5.26 -21.67
CA GLN A 148 0.76 5.60 -22.61
C GLN A 148 -0.62 5.16 -22.11
N LYS A 149 -0.67 4.25 -21.17
CA LYS A 149 -1.89 3.72 -20.53
C LYS A 149 -1.67 3.58 -19.03
N PRO A 150 -2.73 3.52 -18.23
CA PRO A 150 -2.60 3.20 -16.81
C PRO A 150 -1.90 1.85 -16.61
N VAL A 151 -0.89 1.82 -15.75
CA VAL A 151 -0.15 0.60 -15.43
C VAL A 151 -0.03 0.43 -13.92
N GLN A 152 -0.09 -0.83 -13.49
CA GLN A 152 0.23 -1.19 -12.13
C GLN A 152 1.76 -1.26 -11.97
N MET A 153 2.24 -0.61 -10.93
CA MET A 153 3.61 -0.72 -10.45
C MET A 153 3.64 -1.54 -9.17
N LYS A 154 4.73 -2.24 -8.94
CA LYS A 154 4.98 -2.90 -7.66
C LYS A 154 6.31 -2.41 -7.10
N MET A 155 6.28 -1.78 -5.93
CA MET A 155 7.47 -1.52 -5.14
C MET A 155 7.70 -2.73 -4.24
N SER A 156 8.87 -3.36 -4.33
CA SER A 156 9.28 -4.43 -3.42
C SER A 156 10.59 -4.08 -2.76
N VAL A 157 10.66 -4.37 -1.48
CA VAL A 157 11.86 -4.18 -0.65
C VAL A 157 12.21 -5.50 0.00
N THR A 158 13.49 -5.87 -0.05
CA THR A 158 14.02 -7.04 0.63
C THR A 158 15.17 -6.62 1.52
N LEU A 159 15.27 -7.22 2.69
CA LEU A 159 16.39 -7.07 3.61
C LEU A 159 16.94 -8.47 3.85
N ASP A 160 18.21 -8.65 3.52
CA ASP A 160 18.94 -9.92 3.64
C ASP A 160 20.15 -9.72 4.53
N GLY A 161 20.22 -10.45 5.62
CA GLY A 161 21.31 -10.46 6.59
C GLY A 161 21.51 -11.86 7.16
N ASP A 162 22.59 -12.06 7.90
CA ASP A 162 23.10 -13.38 8.30
C ASP A 162 22.05 -14.37 8.87
N GLU A 163 21.02 -13.88 9.56
CA GLU A 163 20.00 -14.74 10.18
C GLU A 163 18.56 -14.26 9.91
N VAL A 164 18.42 -13.19 9.14
CA VAL A 164 17.12 -12.55 8.88
C VAL A 164 16.97 -12.29 7.40
N PHE A 165 16.00 -12.94 6.81
CA PHE A 165 15.47 -12.53 5.51
C PHE A 165 14.05 -12.02 5.72
N THR A 166 13.77 -10.81 5.24
CA THR A 166 12.42 -10.24 5.23
C THR A 166 12.17 -9.48 3.94
N GLU A 167 10.92 -9.49 3.51
CA GLU A 167 10.49 -8.78 2.32
C GLU A 167 9.14 -8.10 2.56
N ASN A 168 8.90 -7.05 1.80
CA ASN A 168 7.59 -6.43 1.72
C ASN A 168 7.35 -5.87 0.32
N GLU A 169 6.07 -5.73 -0.06
CA GLU A 169 5.70 -5.19 -1.35
C GLU A 169 4.43 -4.33 -1.27
N TRP A 170 4.36 -3.32 -2.12
CA TRP A 170 3.23 -2.39 -2.21
C TRP A 170 2.85 -2.19 -3.67
N GLU A 171 1.55 -2.18 -3.92
CA GLU A 171 0.97 -1.88 -5.22
C GLU A 171 0.80 -0.38 -5.37
N LEU A 172 1.29 0.14 -6.47
CA LEU A 172 1.22 1.55 -6.87
C LEU A 172 0.67 1.61 -8.29
N TYR A 173 0.15 2.76 -8.67
CA TYR A 173 -0.43 2.94 -10.01
C TYR A 173 0.17 4.17 -10.67
N LEU A 174 0.55 4.03 -11.94
CA LEU A 174 1.06 5.11 -12.76
C LEU A 174 0.07 5.34 -13.91
N PHE A 175 -0.50 6.53 -13.93
CA PHE A 175 -1.46 6.95 -14.94
C PHE A 175 -0.75 7.81 -16.00
N PRO A 176 -1.11 7.75 -17.28
CA PRO A 176 -0.58 8.67 -18.29
C PRO A 176 -0.96 10.12 -17.95
N THR A 177 -0.23 11.06 -18.52
CA THR A 177 -0.64 12.48 -18.44
C THR A 177 -2.03 12.62 -19.01
N ALA A 178 -2.93 13.22 -18.23
CA ALA A 178 -4.28 13.48 -18.70
C ALA A 178 -4.24 14.30 -19.99
N GLN A 179 -4.88 13.80 -21.03
CA GLN A 179 -5.12 14.57 -22.24
C GLN A 179 -6.32 15.48 -21.99
N PRO A 180 -6.27 16.74 -22.44
CA PRO A 180 -7.45 17.58 -22.41
C PRO A 180 -8.57 16.87 -23.19
N ILE A 181 -9.69 16.66 -22.53
CA ILE A 181 -10.89 16.13 -23.17
C ILE A 181 -11.70 17.34 -23.59
N ASP A 182 -11.99 17.46 -24.89
CA ASP A 182 -12.99 18.40 -25.35
C ASP A 182 -14.37 17.88 -24.91
N PRO A 183 -15.05 18.55 -23.98
CA PRO A 183 -16.34 18.10 -23.52
C PRO A 183 -17.44 18.29 -24.57
N GLY A 184 -17.15 18.91 -25.74
CA GLY A 184 -18.11 19.22 -26.79
C GLY A 184 -19.26 20.09 -26.24
N GLU A 185 -20.50 19.58 -26.38
CA GLU A 185 -21.70 20.27 -25.87
C GLU A 185 -21.95 20.04 -24.37
N ILE A 186 -21.09 19.28 -23.68
CA ILE A 186 -21.26 18.99 -22.25
C ILE A 186 -20.58 20.07 -21.42
N THR A 187 -21.33 20.76 -20.58
CA THR A 187 -20.76 21.66 -19.58
C THR A 187 -20.23 20.83 -18.41
N VAL A 188 -18.92 20.86 -18.19
CA VAL A 188 -18.30 20.20 -17.03
C VAL A 188 -18.19 21.20 -15.89
N SER A 189 -18.71 20.85 -14.74
CA SER A 189 -18.70 21.73 -13.56
C SER A 189 -18.12 21.02 -12.34
N TYR A 190 -17.33 21.78 -11.58
CA TYR A 190 -16.79 21.39 -10.28
C TYR A 190 -17.40 22.29 -9.21
N GLY A 191 -18.30 21.76 -8.39
CA GLY A 191 -18.87 22.49 -7.25
C GLY A 191 -19.81 23.66 -7.60
N MET A 192 -20.50 23.60 -8.75
CA MET A 192 -21.46 24.61 -9.17
C MET A 192 -22.65 24.74 -8.20
N GLN A 193 -23.13 25.96 -7.97
CA GLN A 193 -24.32 26.20 -7.17
C GLN A 193 -25.57 25.59 -7.84
N ILE A 194 -26.45 24.99 -7.02
CA ILE A 194 -27.64 24.25 -7.51
C ILE A 194 -28.52 25.13 -8.42
N GLN A 195 -28.68 26.43 -8.12
CA GLN A 195 -29.50 27.32 -8.90
C GLN A 195 -28.93 27.58 -10.31
N GLU A 196 -27.60 27.70 -10.41
CA GLU A 196 -26.90 27.85 -11.68
C GLU A 196 -27.01 26.55 -12.51
N LEU A 197 -26.86 25.41 -11.87
CA LEU A 197 -27.06 24.09 -12.49
C LEU A 197 -28.47 23.94 -13.06
N ILE A 198 -29.50 24.33 -12.30
CA ILE A 198 -30.90 24.30 -12.76
C ILE A 198 -31.10 25.23 -13.96
N GLY A 199 -30.46 26.37 -13.97
CA GLY A 199 -30.50 27.32 -15.11
C GLY A 199 -29.98 26.66 -16.39
N LEU A 200 -28.79 26.06 -16.35
CA LEU A 200 -28.20 25.36 -17.49
C LEU A 200 -29.06 24.20 -18.00
N LEU A 201 -29.64 23.40 -17.09
CA LEU A 201 -30.53 22.30 -17.46
C LEU A 201 -31.84 22.78 -18.09
N ARG A 202 -32.40 23.91 -17.64
CA ARG A 202 -33.60 24.55 -18.24
C ARG A 202 -33.32 25.08 -19.64
N ASP A 203 -32.08 25.52 -19.88
CA ASP A 203 -31.62 25.96 -21.21
C ASP A 203 -31.29 24.76 -22.14
N GLY A 204 -31.60 23.55 -21.71
CA GLY A 204 -31.38 22.32 -22.50
C GLY A 204 -29.92 21.89 -22.60
N ARG A 205 -29.01 22.46 -21.79
CA ARG A 205 -27.58 22.05 -21.77
C ARG A 205 -27.40 20.73 -21.07
N LYS A 206 -26.45 19.93 -21.58
CA LYS A 206 -25.97 18.72 -20.92
C LYS A 206 -24.93 19.13 -19.90
N VAL A 207 -25.09 18.75 -18.65
CA VAL A 207 -24.14 19.07 -17.57
C VAL A 207 -23.60 17.81 -16.94
N LEU A 208 -22.27 17.72 -16.82
CA LEU A 208 -21.55 16.74 -16.02
C LEU A 208 -21.07 17.42 -14.73
N LEU A 209 -21.67 17.03 -13.62
CA LEU A 209 -21.25 17.50 -12.30
C LEU A 209 -20.22 16.54 -11.72
N LEU A 210 -19.03 17.06 -11.41
CA LEU A 210 -17.96 16.33 -10.73
C LEU A 210 -17.83 16.88 -9.31
N GLY A 211 -17.90 15.99 -8.33
CA GLY A 211 -17.78 16.29 -6.91
C GLY A 211 -16.38 16.12 -6.37
#